data_5638393785abacb604db8714b1c473d1
#
_entry.id   5638393785abacb604db8714b1c473d1
#
_cell.length_a   1.000
_cell.length_b   1.000
_cell.length_c   1.000
_cell.angle_alpha   90.00
_cell.angle_beta   90.00
_cell.angle_gamma   90.00
#
_symmetry.space_group_name_H-M   'P 1'
#
loop_
_entity.id
_entity.type
_entity.pdbx_description
1 polymer ?
#
loop_
_entity_poly.entity_id
_entity_poly.type
_entity_poly.pdbx_seq_one_letter_code
_entity_poly.pdbx_strand_id
1 'polypeptide(L)'
;MSIAVDPQRTIAELKELRELTADGNGAQRVAFTPVWAEARAWLRPKLEAAGAEVHNDAAGNTWATLRGASEQALLIGGHIDSVPNGGWLDG
;
A
#
# COMPACT_ATOMS: atom_id res chain seq x y z
N MET A 1 21.74 -3.93 17.04
CA MET A 1 20.28 -3.93 16.97
C MET A 1 19.85 -4.90 15.88
N SER A 2 18.94 -5.81 16.19
CA SER A 2 18.38 -6.72 15.20
C SER A 2 17.00 -6.22 14.78
N ILE A 3 16.69 -6.39 13.49
CA ILE A 3 15.36 -6.08 12.93
C ILE A 3 14.69 -7.42 12.66
N ALA A 4 13.53 -7.61 13.27
CA ALA A 4 12.71 -8.78 13.00
C ALA A 4 11.82 -8.50 11.77
N VAL A 5 11.89 -9.40 10.81
CA VAL A 5 11.05 -9.36 9.62
C VAL A 5 10.04 -10.49 9.71
N ASP A 6 8.78 -10.19 9.44
CA ASP A 6 7.68 -11.15 9.49
C ASP A 6 7.01 -11.29 8.11
N PRO A 7 7.52 -12.18 7.25
CA PRO A 7 6.93 -12.38 5.93
C PRO A 7 5.48 -12.89 5.97
N GLN A 8 5.12 -13.63 7.00
CA GLN A 8 3.75 -14.16 7.14
C GLN A 8 2.75 -13.04 7.39
N ARG A 9 3.15 -12.01 8.13
CA ARG A 9 2.34 -10.82 8.32
C ARG A 9 2.12 -10.08 7.00
N THR A 10 3.16 -9.93 6.19
CA THR A 10 3.05 -9.30 4.87
C THR A 10 2.07 -10.06 3.98
N ILE A 11 2.17 -11.38 3.93
CA ILE A 11 1.26 -12.22 3.15
C ILE A 11 -0.18 -12.08 3.66
N ALA A 12 -0.38 -12.08 4.99
CA ALA A 12 -1.69 -11.92 5.58
C ALA A 12 -2.32 -10.57 5.23
N GLU A 13 -1.55 -9.50 5.26
CA GLU A 13 -2.02 -8.17 4.88
C GLU A 13 -2.36 -8.07 3.39
N LEU A 14 -1.58 -8.70 2.53
CA LEU A 14 -1.88 -8.76 1.09
C LEU A 14 -3.19 -9.53 0.83
N LYS A 15 -3.42 -10.61 1.55
CA LYS A 15 -4.68 -11.36 1.47
C LYS A 15 -5.87 -10.55 1.99
N GLU A 16 -5.67 -9.76 3.03
CA GLU A 16 -6.67 -8.82 3.55
C GLU A 16 -7.06 -7.80 2.48
N LEU A 17 -6.08 -7.21 1.79
CA LEU A 17 -6.34 -6.30 0.68
C LEU A 17 -7.09 -6.98 -0.46
N ARG A 18 -6.73 -8.21 -0.78
CA ARG A 18 -7.45 -9.01 -1.77
C ARG A 18 -8.92 -9.18 -1.39
N GLU A 19 -9.20 -9.58 -0.16
CA GLU A 19 -10.59 -9.77 0.31
C GLU A 19 -11.40 -8.48 0.23
N LEU A 20 -10.75 -7.34 0.50
CA LEU A 20 -11.41 -6.04 0.46
C LEU A 20 -11.72 -5.58 -0.97
N THR A 21 -10.88 -5.92 -1.96
CA THR A 21 -10.86 -5.23 -3.25
C THR A 21 -11.00 -6.12 -4.48
N ALA A 22 -10.94 -7.44 -4.32
CA ALA A 22 -11.12 -8.38 -5.41
C ALA A 22 -12.55 -8.92 -5.48
N ASP A 23 -12.89 -9.45 -6.62
CA ASP A 23 -14.12 -10.25 -6.82
C ASP A 23 -13.76 -11.62 -7.41
N GLY A 24 -14.75 -12.36 -7.89
CA GLY A 24 -14.53 -13.69 -8.47
C GLY A 24 -13.68 -13.69 -9.74
N ASN A 25 -13.47 -12.53 -10.36
CA ASN A 25 -12.68 -12.37 -11.59
C ASN A 25 -11.24 -11.91 -11.33
N GLY A 26 -10.94 -11.47 -10.12
CA GLY A 26 -9.60 -11.02 -9.75
C GLY A 26 -9.59 -9.67 -9.03
N ALA A 27 -8.43 -9.06 -8.98
CA ALA A 27 -8.25 -7.74 -8.37
C ALA A 27 -8.94 -6.66 -9.22
N GLN A 28 -9.62 -5.73 -8.55
CA GLN A 28 -10.41 -4.68 -9.20
C GLN A 28 -10.01 -3.28 -8.73
N ARG A 29 -8.78 -3.10 -8.27
CA ARG A 29 -8.28 -1.81 -7.76
C ARG A 29 -7.87 -0.86 -8.88
N VAL A 30 -8.72 -0.68 -9.88
CA VAL A 30 -8.40 0.23 -11.00
C VAL A 30 -8.28 1.66 -10.47
N ALA A 31 -7.21 2.35 -10.87
CA ALA A 31 -6.92 3.72 -10.40
C ALA A 31 -8.11 4.66 -10.56
N PHE A 32 -8.34 5.49 -9.56
CA PHE A 32 -9.41 6.49 -9.50
C PHE A 32 -10.82 5.93 -9.41
N THR A 33 -10.96 4.64 -9.09
CA THR A 33 -12.26 4.03 -8.80
C THR A 33 -12.54 4.02 -7.28
N PRO A 34 -13.80 3.82 -6.85
CA PRO A 34 -14.11 3.66 -5.43
C PRO A 34 -13.34 2.53 -4.75
N VAL A 35 -13.10 1.41 -5.43
CA VAL A 35 -12.33 0.28 -4.90
C VAL A 35 -10.88 0.69 -4.63
N TRP A 36 -10.28 1.44 -5.53
CA TRP A 36 -8.95 2.01 -5.35
C TRP A 36 -8.91 2.96 -4.14
N ALA A 37 -9.94 3.78 -3.96
CA ALA A 37 -10.05 4.68 -2.81
C ALA A 37 -10.13 3.89 -1.49
N GLU A 38 -10.85 2.77 -1.47
CA GLU A 38 -10.90 1.87 -0.31
C GLU A 38 -9.54 1.26 -0.01
N ALA A 39 -8.80 0.85 -1.03
CA ALA A 39 -7.45 0.31 -0.86
C ALA A 39 -6.51 1.35 -0.23
N ARG A 40 -6.59 2.59 -0.68
CA ARG A 40 -5.79 3.70 -0.12
C ARG A 40 -6.17 3.99 1.33
N ALA A 41 -7.45 4.00 1.65
CA ALA A 41 -7.94 4.19 3.01
C ALA A 41 -7.51 3.04 3.94
N TRP A 42 -7.44 1.84 3.42
CA TRP A 42 -6.94 0.66 4.14
C TRP A 42 -5.43 0.78 4.42
N LEU A 43 -4.65 1.26 3.46
CA LEU A 43 -3.19 1.35 3.57
C LEU A 43 -2.74 2.43 4.55
N ARG A 44 -3.40 3.58 4.56
CA ARG A 44 -2.96 4.74 5.34
C ARG A 44 -2.71 4.45 6.82
N PRO A 45 -3.65 3.87 7.58
CA PRO A 45 -3.40 3.59 9.00
C PRO A 45 -2.27 2.58 9.22
N LYS A 46 -2.04 1.67 8.27
CA LYS A 46 -0.91 0.73 8.37
C LYS A 46 0.44 1.45 8.24
N LEU A 47 0.53 2.42 7.34
CA LEU A 47 1.73 3.26 7.20
C LEU A 47 1.95 4.12 8.45
N GLU A 48 0.89 4.71 8.98
CA GLU A 48 0.96 5.51 10.21
C GLU A 48 1.36 4.64 11.42
N ALA A 49 0.82 3.43 11.53
CA ALA A 49 1.18 2.49 12.58
C ALA A 49 2.66 2.04 12.49
N ALA A 50 3.24 2.06 11.30
CA ALA A 50 4.65 1.79 11.11
C ALA A 50 5.56 2.99 11.49
N GLY A 51 4.98 4.11 11.87
CA GLY A 51 5.70 5.31 12.28
C GLY A 51 5.94 6.31 11.16
N ALA A 52 5.34 6.10 9.99
CA ALA A 52 5.51 7.01 8.86
C ALA A 52 4.62 8.24 8.97
N GLU A 53 5.13 9.37 8.49
CA GLU A 53 4.32 10.55 8.19
C GLU A 53 3.72 10.36 6.80
N VAL A 54 2.40 10.43 6.69
CA VAL A 54 1.70 10.13 5.43
C VAL A 54 1.06 11.38 4.87
N HIS A 55 1.29 11.65 3.58
CA HIS A 55 0.61 12.72 2.87
C HIS A 55 0.35 12.30 1.42
N ASN A 56 -0.64 12.94 0.81
CA ASN A 56 -0.94 12.78 -0.61
C ASN A 56 -0.54 14.07 -1.34
N ASP A 57 0.07 13.94 -2.52
CA ASP A 57 0.37 15.09 -3.34
C ASP A 57 -0.77 15.40 -4.31
N ALA A 58 -0.62 16.49 -5.07
CA ALA A 58 -1.65 16.94 -6.00
C ALA A 58 -1.88 15.96 -7.18
N ALA A 59 -0.91 15.11 -7.47
CA ALA A 59 -1.03 14.09 -8.51
C ALA A 59 -1.69 12.80 -8.01
N GLY A 60 -1.96 12.71 -6.70
CA GLY A 60 -2.58 11.53 -6.10
C GLY A 60 -1.60 10.49 -5.57
N ASN A 61 -0.30 10.78 -5.57
CA ASN A 61 0.67 9.87 -4.94
C ASN A 61 0.55 9.92 -3.42
N THR A 62 0.69 8.77 -2.79
CA THR A 62 0.78 8.66 -1.34
C THR A 62 2.25 8.55 -0.95
N TRP A 63 2.69 9.46 -0.09
CA TRP A 63 4.03 9.51 0.44
C TRP A 63 4.04 9.07 1.89
N ALA A 64 4.91 8.15 2.23
CA ALA A 64 5.14 7.72 3.60
C ALA A 64 6.60 7.95 3.94
N THR A 65 6.88 8.83 4.88
CA THR A 65 8.23 9.25 5.24
C THR A 65 8.60 8.74 6.61
N LEU A 66 9.67 7.96 6.68
CA LEU A 66 10.32 7.60 7.93
C LEU A 66 11.55 8.46 8.08
N ARG A 67 11.56 9.31 9.12
CA ARG A 67 12.67 10.22 9.39
C ARG A 67 13.88 9.46 9.89
N GLY A 68 15.04 9.74 9.31
CA GLY A 68 16.33 9.24 9.78
C GLY A 68 17.16 10.33 10.42
N ALA A 69 18.45 10.05 10.57
CA ALA A 69 19.39 10.94 11.24
C ALA A 69 19.94 12.05 10.33
N SER A 70 19.72 11.99 9.02
CA SER A 70 20.23 12.98 8.06
C SER A 70 19.15 13.41 7.07
N GLU A 71 19.47 14.44 6.29
CA GLU A 71 18.58 14.93 5.23
C GLU A 71 18.60 14.04 3.98
N GLN A 72 19.57 13.15 3.87
CA GLN A 72 19.62 12.21 2.76
C GLN A 72 18.50 11.19 2.90
N ALA A 73 17.89 10.83 1.78
CA ALA A 73 16.77 9.89 1.76
C ALA A 73 16.97 8.80 0.72
N LEU A 74 16.51 7.61 1.05
CA LEU A 74 16.33 6.53 0.11
C LEU A 74 14.86 6.51 -0.32
N LEU A 75 14.62 6.57 -1.61
CA LEU A 75 13.28 6.48 -2.17
C LEU A 75 13.02 5.08 -2.68
N ILE A 76 11.95 4.46 -2.19
CA ILE A 76 11.43 3.20 -2.73
C ILE A 76 9.95 3.40 -3.03
N GLY A 77 9.43 2.64 -3.97
CA GLY A 77 8.03 2.83 -4.32
C GLY A 77 7.49 1.73 -5.19
N GLY A 78 6.20 1.80 -5.41
CA GLY A 78 5.42 0.91 -6.24
C GLY A 78 4.07 1.54 -6.49
N HIS A 79 3.08 0.72 -6.78
CA HIS A 79 1.72 1.19 -7.00
C HIS A 79 0.73 0.28 -6.26
N ILE A 80 -0.43 0.81 -5.91
CA ILE A 80 -1.48 0.05 -5.23
C ILE A 80 -2.62 -0.33 -6.16
N ASP A 81 -2.76 0.37 -7.29
CA ASP A 81 -3.79 0.04 -8.27
C ASP A 81 -3.47 -1.27 -8.99
N SER A 82 -4.48 -1.85 -9.58
CA SER A 82 -4.36 -3.03 -10.42
C SER A 82 -5.02 -2.79 -11.78
N VAL A 83 -4.71 -3.63 -12.75
CA VAL A 83 -5.54 -3.74 -13.96
C VAL A 83 -6.87 -4.39 -13.58
N PRO A 84 -7.94 -4.16 -14.36
CA PRO A 84 -9.20 -4.90 -14.14
C PRO A 84 -8.97 -6.41 -14.27
N ASN A 85 -9.61 -7.18 -13.40
CA ASN A 85 -9.45 -8.64 -13.37
C ASN A 85 -7.99 -9.08 -13.20
N GLY A 86 -7.21 -8.30 -12.47
CA GLY A 86 -5.78 -8.55 -12.27
C GLY A 86 -5.49 -9.64 -11.25
N GLY A 87 -4.25 -10.08 -11.23
CA GLY A 87 -3.76 -10.93 -10.15
C GLY A 87 -3.77 -10.16 -8.83
N TRP A 88 -3.99 -10.85 -7.72
CA TRP A 88 -4.08 -10.18 -6.42
C TRP A 88 -2.77 -9.55 -5.94
N LEU A 89 -1.65 -9.91 -6.58
CA LEU A 89 -0.33 -9.33 -6.33
C LEU A 89 0.03 -8.22 -7.32
N ASP A 90 -0.85 -7.85 -8.24
CA ASP A 90 -0.64 -6.71 -9.12
C ASP A 90 -0.67 -5.41 -8.30
N GLY A 91 0.44 -4.70 -8.33
CA GLY A 91 0.61 -3.49 -7.55
C GLY A 91 1.43 -3.60 -6.27
#